data_9542442dd3e7bfaec7fd8ec5a727e321
#
_entry.id   9542442dd3e7bfaec7fd8ec5a727e321
#
_cell.length_a   1.000
_cell.length_b   1.000
_cell.length_c   1.000
_cell.angle_alpha   90.00
_cell.angle_beta   90.00
_cell.angle_gamma   90.00
#
_symmetry.space_group_name_H-M   'P 1'
#
loop_
_entity.id
_entity.type
_entity.pdbx_description
1 polymer ?
#
loop_
_entity_poly.entity_id
_entity_poly.type
_entity_poly.pdbx_seq_one_letter_code
_entity_poly.pdbx_strand_id
1 'polypeptide(L)'
;MFMYLHKNKKGFTLIELMVVVAIIGILALLGLRLYTGQQTKAKESIVKANAGTVQTLIQSELADGNISDIDSLVSSWNDPDDDLHAGMRNPFDDTKDVCQTATDFNNAPTDGNGVVVVVEEEKGTEYSIKGYGNGAWLPDTLTAQR
;
A
#
# COMPACT_ATOMS: atom_id res chain seq x y z
N MET A 1 -68.21 -11.23 -20.85
CA MET A 1 -67.31 -11.59 -21.94
C MET A 1 -65.98 -10.86 -21.75
N PHE A 2 -65.02 -11.50 -21.09
CA PHE A 2 -63.72 -10.88 -20.80
C PHE A 2 -62.80 -11.09 -21.99
N MET A 3 -62.44 -10.03 -22.68
CA MET A 3 -61.49 -10.03 -23.76
C MET A 3 -60.04 -10.08 -23.16
N TYR A 4 -59.39 -11.24 -23.26
CA TYR A 4 -57.96 -11.36 -22.93
C TYR A 4 -57.13 -10.67 -24.01
N LEU A 5 -56.58 -9.47 -23.67
CA LEU A 5 -55.56 -8.82 -24.50
C LEU A 5 -54.27 -9.62 -24.45
N HIS A 6 -53.97 -10.35 -25.48
CA HIS A 6 -52.66 -10.98 -25.71
C HIS A 6 -51.64 -9.88 -25.95
N LYS A 7 -50.91 -9.53 -24.91
CA LYS A 7 -49.74 -8.61 -25.02
C LYS A 7 -48.63 -9.40 -25.68
N ASN A 8 -48.32 -9.09 -26.94
CA ASN A 8 -47.19 -9.67 -27.66
C ASN A 8 -45.89 -9.37 -26.92
N LYS A 9 -45.35 -10.34 -26.20
CA LYS A 9 -44.04 -10.27 -25.61
C LYS A 9 -43.01 -10.50 -26.72
N LYS A 10 -42.37 -9.42 -27.22
CA LYS A 10 -41.24 -9.56 -28.10
C LYS A 10 -40.06 -10.11 -27.27
N GLY A 11 -39.61 -11.31 -27.59
CA GLY A 11 -38.44 -11.95 -27.01
C GLY A 11 -37.16 -11.45 -27.69
N PHE A 12 -36.04 -11.47 -26.96
CA PHE A 12 -34.72 -11.17 -27.54
C PHE A 12 -34.31 -12.29 -28.52
N THR A 13 -33.64 -11.87 -29.60
CA THR A 13 -33.03 -12.81 -30.53
C THR A 13 -31.71 -13.34 -29.95
N LEU A 14 -31.31 -14.54 -30.34
CA LEU A 14 -30.06 -15.17 -29.93
C LEU A 14 -28.85 -14.30 -30.33
N ILE A 15 -28.91 -13.67 -31.50
CA ILE A 15 -27.84 -12.83 -32.01
C ILE A 15 -27.69 -11.53 -31.19
N GLU A 16 -28.80 -10.91 -30.75
CA GLU A 16 -28.74 -9.72 -29.90
C GLU A 16 -28.04 -10.04 -28.57
N LEU A 17 -28.33 -11.21 -27.99
CA LEU A 17 -27.69 -11.65 -26.76
C LEU A 17 -26.19 -11.91 -26.98
N MET A 18 -25.81 -12.57 -28.09
CA MET A 18 -24.40 -12.86 -28.42
C MET A 18 -23.58 -11.57 -28.59
N VAL A 19 -24.12 -10.56 -29.27
CA VAL A 19 -23.43 -9.28 -29.46
C VAL A 19 -23.22 -8.55 -28.13
N VAL A 20 -24.23 -8.54 -27.27
CA VAL A 20 -24.13 -7.90 -25.95
C VAL A 20 -23.07 -8.57 -25.08
N VAL A 21 -23.04 -9.90 -24.98
CA VAL A 21 -22.01 -10.57 -24.18
C VAL A 21 -20.61 -10.41 -24.77
N ALA A 22 -20.47 -10.34 -26.09
CA ALA A 22 -19.19 -10.08 -26.76
C ALA A 22 -18.65 -8.67 -26.39
N ILE A 23 -19.50 -7.65 -26.41
CA ILE A 23 -19.12 -6.28 -26.05
C ILE A 23 -18.75 -6.20 -24.57
N ILE A 24 -19.56 -6.78 -23.69
CA ILE A 24 -19.27 -6.82 -22.23
C ILE A 24 -17.95 -7.54 -21.98
N GLY A 25 -17.68 -8.66 -22.66
CA GLY A 25 -16.43 -9.40 -22.53
C GLY A 25 -15.19 -8.56 -22.89
N ILE A 26 -15.24 -7.79 -23.98
CA ILE A 26 -14.15 -6.91 -24.39
C ILE A 26 -13.97 -5.77 -23.36
N LEU A 27 -15.05 -5.12 -22.95
CA LEU A 27 -14.99 -4.03 -21.98
C LEU A 27 -14.47 -4.52 -20.61
N ALA A 28 -14.87 -5.71 -20.15
CA ALA A 28 -14.40 -6.29 -18.91
C ALA A 28 -12.88 -6.56 -18.95
N LEU A 29 -12.36 -7.08 -20.06
CA LEU A 29 -10.93 -7.35 -20.25
C LEU A 29 -10.09 -6.07 -20.19
N LEU A 30 -10.54 -5.00 -20.85
CA LEU A 30 -9.87 -3.70 -20.83
C LEU A 30 -9.95 -3.05 -19.45
N GLY A 31 -11.11 -3.12 -18.79
CA GLY A 31 -11.34 -2.58 -17.45
C GLY A 31 -10.46 -3.23 -16.41
N LEU A 32 -10.29 -4.56 -16.44
CA LEU A 32 -9.47 -5.30 -15.49
C LEU A 32 -8.01 -4.86 -15.51
N ARG A 33 -7.45 -4.61 -16.69
CA ARG A 33 -6.05 -4.17 -16.85
C ARG A 33 -5.81 -2.78 -16.27
N LEU A 34 -6.77 -1.86 -16.43
CA LEU A 34 -6.70 -0.53 -15.83
C LEU A 34 -6.86 -0.58 -14.31
N TYR A 35 -7.76 -1.43 -13.82
CA TYR A 35 -8.04 -1.58 -12.40
C TYR A 35 -6.82 -2.07 -11.62
N THR A 36 -6.11 -3.09 -12.10
CA THR A 36 -4.91 -3.61 -11.43
C THR A 36 -3.81 -2.56 -11.31
N GLY A 37 -3.60 -1.74 -12.36
CA GLY A 37 -2.63 -0.64 -12.32
C GLY A 37 -2.98 0.44 -11.29
N GLN A 38 -4.27 0.79 -11.13
CA GLN A 38 -4.73 1.74 -10.13
C GLN A 38 -4.59 1.20 -8.71
N GLN A 39 -4.87 -0.09 -8.52
CA GLN A 39 -4.71 -0.75 -7.22
C GLN A 39 -3.25 -0.72 -6.75
N THR A 40 -2.30 -1.00 -7.63
CA THR A 40 -0.86 -0.92 -7.30
C THR A 40 -0.46 0.49 -6.89
N LYS A 41 -0.87 1.52 -7.66
CA LYS A 41 -0.61 2.93 -7.31
C LYS A 41 -1.22 3.34 -5.97
N ALA A 42 -2.42 2.85 -5.66
CA ALA A 42 -3.05 3.10 -4.37
C ALA A 42 -2.23 2.49 -3.23
N LYS A 43 -1.74 1.26 -3.37
CA LYS A 43 -0.86 0.62 -2.41
C LYS A 43 0.45 1.38 -2.20
N GLU A 44 1.11 1.83 -3.27
CA GLU A 44 2.31 2.66 -3.20
C GLU A 44 2.06 3.98 -2.47
N SER A 45 0.88 4.58 -2.66
CA SER A 45 0.49 5.80 -1.95
C SER A 45 0.35 5.57 -0.44
N ILE A 46 -0.15 4.40 -0.02
CA ILE A 46 -0.21 4.02 1.39
C ILE A 46 1.20 3.86 1.96
N VAL A 47 2.12 3.22 1.23
CA VAL A 47 3.53 3.09 1.67
C VAL A 47 4.17 4.47 1.85
N LYS A 48 3.90 5.43 0.95
CA LYS A 48 4.37 6.82 1.11
C LYS A 48 3.78 7.48 2.36
N ALA A 49 2.51 7.28 2.64
CA ALA A 49 1.88 7.79 3.84
C ALA A 49 2.50 7.18 5.11
N ASN A 50 2.74 5.87 5.11
CA ASN A 50 3.44 5.18 6.20
C ASN A 50 4.86 5.76 6.40
N ALA A 51 5.60 6.02 5.33
CA ALA A 51 6.93 6.65 5.43
C ALA A 51 6.87 8.04 6.09
N GLY A 52 5.85 8.84 5.76
CA GLY A 52 5.61 10.14 6.43
C GLY A 52 5.28 9.99 7.91
N THR A 53 4.50 8.96 8.28
CA THR A 53 4.20 8.64 9.68
C THR A 53 5.48 8.26 10.43
N VAL A 54 6.29 7.36 9.87
CA VAL A 54 7.59 6.94 10.44
C VAL A 54 8.51 8.15 10.62
N GLN A 55 8.59 9.04 9.62
CA GLN A 55 9.37 10.29 9.75
C GLN A 55 8.92 11.13 10.94
N THR A 56 7.61 11.30 11.11
CA THR A 56 7.06 12.10 12.23
C THR A 56 7.35 11.43 13.57
N LEU A 57 7.24 10.10 13.66
CA LEU A 57 7.56 9.35 14.88
C LEU A 57 9.04 9.50 15.26
N ILE A 58 9.95 9.31 14.30
CA ILE A 58 11.39 9.50 14.54
C ILE A 58 11.69 10.95 14.97
N GLN A 59 11.09 11.94 14.34
CA GLN A 59 11.29 13.35 14.73
C GLN A 59 10.78 13.63 16.14
N SER A 60 9.68 13.02 16.56
CA SER A 60 9.16 13.12 17.93
C SER A 60 10.15 12.55 18.94
N GLU A 61 10.64 11.34 18.69
CA GLU A 61 11.63 10.68 19.57
C GLU A 61 12.97 11.43 19.62
N LEU A 62 13.42 11.99 18.47
CA LEU A 62 14.61 12.83 18.43
C LEU A 62 14.45 14.11 19.26
N ALA A 63 13.26 14.74 19.23
CA ALA A 63 12.97 15.93 20.01
C ALA A 63 12.99 15.65 21.52
N ASP A 64 12.50 14.48 21.94
CA ASP A 64 12.49 14.03 23.32
C ASP A 64 13.86 13.48 23.78
N GLY A 65 14.78 13.26 22.85
CA GLY A 65 16.14 12.75 23.12
C GLY A 65 16.17 11.27 23.50
N ASN A 66 15.14 10.50 23.13
CA ASN A 66 14.90 9.13 23.61
C ASN A 66 15.37 8.03 22.64
N ILE A 67 15.92 8.35 21.47
CA ILE A 67 16.40 7.29 20.55
C ILE A 67 17.74 6.76 21.07
N SER A 68 17.66 5.67 21.84
CA SER A 68 18.82 4.87 22.23
C SER A 68 19.12 3.73 21.25
N ASP A 69 18.07 3.21 20.62
CA ASP A 69 18.12 2.09 19.66
C ASP A 69 16.92 2.13 18.72
N ILE A 70 17.20 2.42 17.44
CA ILE A 70 16.15 2.50 16.40
C ILE A 70 15.52 1.14 16.09
N ASP A 71 16.26 0.05 16.25
CA ASP A 71 15.74 -1.31 16.00
C ASP A 71 14.63 -1.68 16.99
N SER A 72 14.79 -1.30 18.25
CA SER A 72 13.78 -1.51 19.29
C SER A 72 12.52 -0.70 19.01
N LEU A 73 12.65 0.56 18.59
CA LEU A 73 11.52 1.43 18.23
C LEU A 73 10.74 0.88 17.03
N VAL A 74 11.45 0.49 15.98
CA VAL A 74 10.82 -0.09 14.78
C VAL A 74 10.08 -1.38 15.11
N SER A 75 10.63 -2.21 16.00
CA SER A 75 9.98 -3.43 16.47
C SER A 75 8.68 -3.12 17.22
N SER A 76 8.68 -2.15 18.12
CA SER A 76 7.48 -1.71 18.84
C SER A 76 6.41 -1.15 17.90
N TRP A 77 6.78 -0.42 16.84
CA TRP A 77 5.81 0.11 15.89
C TRP A 77 5.12 -0.99 15.06
N ASN A 78 5.78 -2.11 14.83
CA ASN A 78 5.21 -3.27 14.13
C ASN A 78 4.35 -4.17 15.04
N ASP A 79 4.59 -4.16 16.36
CA ASP A 79 3.87 -5.01 17.30
C ASP A 79 2.47 -4.42 17.61
N PRO A 80 1.38 -5.11 17.22
CA PRO A 80 0.02 -4.64 17.46
C PRO A 80 -0.37 -4.59 18.95
N ASP A 81 0.36 -5.28 19.82
CA ASP A 81 0.11 -5.34 21.26
C ASP A 81 0.95 -4.34 22.05
N ASP A 82 1.85 -3.59 21.40
CA ASP A 82 2.68 -2.55 22.02
C ASP A 82 1.94 -1.21 22.09
N ASP A 83 2.12 -0.48 23.19
CA ASP A 83 1.55 0.86 23.39
C ASP A 83 2.06 1.89 22.35
N LEU A 84 3.23 1.66 21.79
CA LEU A 84 3.84 2.48 20.73
C LEU A 84 3.42 2.08 19.32
N HIS A 85 2.53 1.09 19.19
CA HIS A 85 2.06 0.63 17.88
C HIS A 85 1.52 1.78 17.03
N ALA A 86 2.12 2.00 15.87
CA ALA A 86 1.82 3.14 15.00
C ALA A 86 0.51 3.00 14.21
N GLY A 87 -0.21 1.88 14.33
CA GLY A 87 -1.47 1.60 13.62
C GLY A 87 -1.31 1.49 12.10
N MET A 88 -0.08 1.42 11.60
CA MET A 88 0.21 1.24 10.18
C MET A 88 -0.04 -0.21 9.75
N ARG A 89 -0.30 -0.40 8.45
CA ARG A 89 -0.45 -1.74 7.85
C ARG A 89 0.29 -1.82 6.53
N ASN A 90 0.86 -3.00 6.25
CA ASN A 90 1.46 -3.26 4.95
C ASN A 90 0.34 -3.46 3.91
N PRO A 91 0.24 -2.58 2.87
CA PRO A 91 -0.86 -2.65 1.91
C PRO A 91 -0.72 -3.79 0.90
N PHE A 92 0.44 -4.45 0.83
CA PHE A 92 0.68 -5.57 -0.08
C PHE A 92 0.46 -6.92 0.60
N ASP A 93 0.78 -7.02 1.92
CA ASP A 93 0.65 -8.25 2.70
C ASP A 93 0.47 -7.91 4.18
N ASP A 94 -0.73 -8.11 4.72
CA ASP A 94 -1.08 -7.82 6.13
C ASP A 94 -0.31 -8.68 7.16
N THR A 95 0.38 -9.72 6.71
CA THR A 95 1.18 -10.60 7.58
C THR A 95 2.62 -10.16 7.72
N LYS A 96 3.00 -9.10 6.99
CA LYS A 96 4.36 -8.56 6.92
C LYS A 96 4.49 -7.27 7.71
N ASP A 97 5.68 -7.06 8.23
CA ASP A 97 6.03 -5.82 8.90
C ASP A 97 5.88 -4.61 7.98
N VAL A 98 5.55 -3.48 8.57
CA VAL A 98 5.38 -2.22 7.85
C VAL A 98 6.67 -1.42 7.82
N CYS A 99 7.48 -1.55 8.86
CA CYS A 99 8.73 -0.82 9.02
C CYS A 99 9.88 -1.78 9.35
N GLN A 100 11.05 -1.53 8.78
CA GLN A 100 12.26 -2.26 9.13
C GLN A 100 13.48 -1.35 9.05
N THR A 101 14.51 -1.69 9.79
CA THR A 101 15.82 -1.01 9.72
C THR A 101 16.72 -1.69 8.69
N ALA A 102 17.62 -0.91 8.12
CA ALA A 102 18.67 -1.39 7.24
C ALA A 102 19.92 -0.53 7.36
N THR A 103 21.04 -1.02 6.85
CA THR A 103 22.30 -0.27 6.79
C THR A 103 22.36 0.68 5.59
N ASP A 104 21.62 0.37 4.54
CA ASP A 104 21.54 1.17 3.31
C ASP A 104 20.31 0.79 2.47
N PHE A 105 20.08 1.49 1.37
CA PHE A 105 19.00 1.21 0.39
C PHE A 105 19.48 0.41 -0.83
N ASN A 106 20.62 -0.29 -0.77
CA ASN A 106 21.16 -1.01 -1.92
C ASN A 106 20.42 -2.32 -2.19
N ASN A 107 19.87 -2.92 -1.14
CA ASN A 107 19.14 -4.18 -1.23
C ASN A 107 17.65 -3.98 -1.00
N ALA A 108 16.82 -4.82 -1.63
CA ALA A 108 15.40 -4.87 -1.32
C ALA A 108 15.20 -5.31 0.15
N PRO A 109 14.18 -4.76 0.84
CA PRO A 109 13.88 -5.15 2.21
C PRO A 109 13.48 -6.63 2.31
N THR A 110 13.78 -7.25 3.44
CA THR A 110 13.53 -8.69 3.69
C THR A 110 12.06 -9.03 3.59
N ASP A 111 11.19 -8.13 4.07
CA ASP A 111 9.73 -8.32 4.03
C ASP A 111 9.10 -7.97 2.68
N GLY A 112 9.88 -7.48 1.74
CA GLY A 112 9.45 -7.24 0.37
C GLY A 112 8.61 -5.99 0.18
N ASN A 113 7.55 -6.08 -0.61
CA ASN A 113 6.72 -4.91 -0.95
C ASN A 113 5.90 -4.40 0.24
N GLY A 114 5.71 -3.09 0.30
CA GLY A 114 4.86 -2.45 1.30
C GLY A 114 5.59 -1.97 2.54
N VAL A 115 6.90 -2.17 2.61
CA VAL A 115 7.74 -1.85 3.76
C VAL A 115 8.33 -0.46 3.66
N VAL A 116 8.39 0.21 4.79
CA VAL A 116 9.16 1.45 5.00
C VAL A 116 10.49 1.07 5.62
N VAL A 117 11.57 1.47 5.00
CA VAL A 117 12.93 1.17 5.48
C VAL A 117 13.53 2.44 6.09
N VAL A 118 14.09 2.27 7.28
CA VAL A 118 14.81 3.32 8.01
C VAL A 118 16.29 2.98 8.00
N VAL A 119 17.11 3.93 7.59
CA VAL A 119 18.57 3.86 7.59
C VAL A 119 19.09 4.92 8.54
N GLU A 120 19.93 4.53 9.50
CA GLU A 120 20.63 5.46 10.38
C GLU A 120 21.87 6.00 9.65
N GLU A 121 21.87 7.30 9.32
CA GLU A 121 22.99 7.95 8.61
C GLU A 121 24.05 8.43 9.59
N GLU A 122 23.63 9.10 10.66
CA GLU A 122 24.48 9.51 11.76
C GLU A 122 23.89 9.05 13.08
N LYS A 123 24.69 8.36 13.87
CA LYS A 123 24.25 7.64 15.07
C LYS A 123 23.43 8.50 16.02
N GLY A 124 22.15 8.18 16.12
CA GLY A 124 21.20 8.81 17.03
C GLY A 124 20.76 10.23 16.64
N THR A 125 21.14 10.75 15.47
CA THR A 125 20.84 12.14 15.09
C THR A 125 20.23 12.32 13.71
N GLU A 126 20.51 11.46 12.75
CA GLU A 126 20.01 11.56 11.39
C GLU A 126 19.58 10.21 10.84
N TYR A 127 18.37 10.17 10.29
CA TYR A 127 17.76 8.98 9.72
C TYR A 127 17.20 9.28 8.32
N SER A 128 17.49 8.41 7.38
CA SER A 128 16.90 8.38 6.05
C SER A 128 15.78 7.34 5.98
N ILE A 129 14.64 7.71 5.40
CA ILE A 129 13.43 6.89 5.37
C ILE A 129 12.93 6.75 3.95
N LYS A 130 12.69 5.51 3.50
CA LYS A 130 12.26 5.24 2.14
C LYS A 130 11.29 4.06 2.08
N GLY A 131 10.23 4.22 1.27
CA GLY A 131 9.28 3.14 1.01
C GLY A 131 9.74 2.21 -0.10
N TYR A 132 9.38 0.93 0.00
CA TYR A 132 9.59 -0.07 -1.03
C TYR A 132 8.24 -0.67 -1.48
N GLY A 133 7.94 -0.59 -2.77
CA GLY A 133 6.67 -1.09 -3.31
C GLY A 133 6.81 -1.55 -4.75
N ASN A 134 6.00 -2.56 -5.12
CA ASN A 134 5.97 -3.13 -6.48
C ASN A 134 7.35 -3.54 -7.04
N GLY A 135 8.23 -4.05 -6.17
CA GLY A 135 9.57 -4.51 -6.55
C GLY A 135 10.60 -3.40 -6.75
N ALA A 136 10.32 -2.16 -6.33
CA ALA A 136 11.23 -1.02 -6.47
C ALA A 136 11.15 -0.05 -5.29
N TRP A 137 12.23 0.70 -5.08
CA TRP A 137 12.23 1.84 -4.18
C TRP A 137 11.34 2.97 -4.71
N LEU A 138 10.52 3.54 -3.84
CA LEU A 138 9.77 4.73 -4.16
C LEU A 138 10.72 5.93 -4.35
N PRO A 139 10.37 6.90 -5.21
CA PRO A 139 11.31 7.95 -5.62
C PRO A 139 11.68 8.92 -4.48
N ASP A 140 10.79 9.07 -3.50
CA ASP A 140 10.96 10.04 -2.42
C ASP A 140 11.75 9.41 -1.27
N THR A 141 12.81 10.08 -0.82
CA THR A 141 13.52 9.78 0.43
C THR A 141 13.21 10.90 1.42
N LEU A 142 12.73 10.54 2.59
CA LEU A 142 12.44 11.46 3.69
C LEU A 142 13.62 11.41 4.68
N THR A 143 13.88 12.51 5.36
CA THR A 143 14.92 12.59 6.40
C THR A 143 14.31 13.07 7.71
N ALA A 144 14.76 12.48 8.82
CA ALA A 144 14.49 12.96 10.16
C ALA A 144 15.83 13.27 10.82
N GLN A 145 15.99 14.47 11.37
CA GLN A 145 17.24 14.92 11.98
C GLN A 145 16.93 15.82 13.17
N ARG A 146 17.87 15.84 14.11
CA ARG A 146 17.81 16.67 15.32
C ARG A 146 18.36 18.07 15.08
#